data_94ee754ab3969a7fbcd9400cbb605a56
#
_entry.id   94ee754ab3969a7fbcd9400cbb605a56
#
_cell.length_a   1.000
_cell.length_b   1.000
_cell.length_c   1.000
_cell.angle_alpha   90.00
_cell.angle_beta   90.00
_cell.angle_gamma   90.00
#
_symmetry.space_group_name_H-M   'P 1'
#
loop_
_entity.id
_entity.type
_entity.pdbx_description
1 polymer ?
#
loop_
_entity_poly.entity_id
_entity_poly.type
_entity_poly.pdbx_seq_one_letter_code
_entity_poly.pdbx_strand_id
1 'polypeptide(L)'
;MEHGGDIYGNKNIDLDFSVNLSPIGPPREVTGAILDGELQGLLTRYPDPMYRELRRALSRKPELPEEWILCGNGASELLMAVVQAVRPKRAMIPVPSYQGYERVLEAVGAGILFYELKREQGFALTEDFLESADGLKRLADGLKTEEPRAAQSGAMLFLCNPNNPVGKCIEPELLNKIAEYCRENHIFLVVDECYMDLVPDARHKSMRRALAENPYLIIVDAFTKTYAMPGIRLGYMMLSSADLRRAVQMQQPEWSVSMFAQRAGLAALGSEGYLHEARQAVRAEREYVCERLREMGMEVFDGEAPFVMFFSRKELYGPLKEKGILIRRCDGIRGVRGSSEEGGHYYRIGLRSHEENIRLMRMIEELLDQ
;
A
#
# COMPACT_ATOMS: atom_id res chain seq x y z
N MET A 1 -17.61 -4.97 0.71
CA MET A 1 -16.43 -4.17 1.10
C MET A 1 -16.35 -3.00 0.12
N GLU A 2 -16.53 -1.78 0.58
CA GLU A 2 -16.40 -0.61 -0.29
C GLU A 2 -14.92 -0.32 -0.49
N HIS A 3 -14.44 -0.41 -1.72
CA HIS A 3 -13.11 0.07 -2.11
C HIS A 3 -13.25 1.45 -2.76
N GLY A 4 -12.21 2.29 -2.67
CA GLY A 4 -12.14 3.47 -3.52
C GLY A 4 -12.06 3.08 -5.00
N GLY A 5 -12.45 4.00 -5.91
CA GLY A 5 -12.42 3.76 -7.35
C GLY A 5 -13.67 3.10 -7.94
N ASP A 6 -14.75 2.98 -7.17
CA ASP A 6 -16.03 2.50 -7.71
C ASP A 6 -16.78 3.62 -8.46
N ILE A 7 -16.27 3.93 -9.64
CA ILE A 7 -16.88 4.87 -10.58
C ILE A 7 -17.89 4.17 -11.51
N TYR A 8 -17.87 2.83 -11.57
CA TYR A 8 -18.69 2.06 -12.53
C TYR A 8 -20.18 2.01 -12.13
N GLY A 9 -20.45 2.01 -10.84
CA GLY A 9 -21.81 2.11 -10.30
C GLY A 9 -22.35 3.54 -10.21
N ASN A 10 -21.53 4.56 -10.50
CA ASN A 10 -21.83 5.98 -10.33
C ASN A 10 -21.56 6.76 -11.62
N LYS A 11 -22.54 6.85 -12.50
CA LYS A 11 -22.39 7.43 -13.86
C LYS A 11 -22.03 8.91 -13.93
N ASN A 12 -22.07 9.64 -12.81
CA ASN A 12 -21.88 11.09 -12.76
C ASN A 12 -20.63 11.51 -11.97
N ILE A 13 -19.62 10.64 -11.84
CA ILE A 13 -18.38 11.00 -11.17
C ILE A 13 -17.39 11.57 -12.18
N ASP A 14 -17.09 12.86 -12.02
CA ASP A 14 -16.10 13.59 -12.82
C ASP A 14 -14.69 13.53 -12.19
N LEU A 15 -14.63 13.55 -10.85
CA LEU A 15 -13.38 13.57 -10.10
C LEU A 15 -13.36 12.46 -9.04
N ASP A 16 -12.38 11.57 -9.12
CA ASP A 16 -12.21 10.48 -8.17
C ASP A 16 -11.00 10.69 -7.25
N PHE A 17 -11.24 11.23 -6.06
CA PHE A 17 -10.27 11.38 -4.97
C PHE A 17 -10.25 10.17 -4.02
N SER A 18 -11.05 9.15 -4.27
CA SER A 18 -11.11 7.95 -3.42
C SER A 18 -9.94 7.00 -3.64
N VAL A 19 -9.21 7.14 -4.76
CA VAL A 19 -8.01 6.38 -5.09
C VAL A 19 -6.75 7.19 -4.85
N ASN A 20 -5.69 6.50 -4.41
CA ASN A 20 -4.41 7.10 -4.05
C ASN A 20 -3.39 6.79 -5.15
N LEU A 21 -3.09 7.73 -5.99
CA LEU A 21 -2.16 7.60 -7.11
C LEU A 21 -1.15 8.75 -7.09
N SER A 22 -0.07 8.63 -7.85
CA SER A 22 0.82 9.76 -8.12
C SER A 22 0.02 10.92 -8.75
N PRO A 23 0.10 12.16 -8.23
CA PRO A 23 -0.71 13.29 -8.70
C PRO A 23 -0.36 13.75 -10.11
N ILE A 24 0.81 13.38 -10.63
CA ILE A 24 1.28 13.75 -11.99
C ILE A 24 0.85 12.77 -13.08
N GLY A 25 0.08 11.72 -12.72
CA GLY A 25 -0.35 10.69 -13.66
C GLY A 25 0.78 9.73 -14.09
N PRO A 26 0.53 8.85 -15.08
CA PRO A 26 1.54 7.91 -15.55
C PRO A 26 2.62 8.57 -16.39
N PRO A 27 3.85 8.02 -16.41
CA PRO A 27 4.91 8.50 -17.31
C PRO A 27 4.48 8.43 -18.79
N ARG A 28 4.87 9.41 -19.58
CA ARG A 28 4.52 9.47 -21.02
C ARG A 28 5.06 8.27 -21.81
N GLU A 29 6.23 7.77 -21.42
CA GLU A 29 6.89 6.62 -22.00
C GLU A 29 6.04 5.36 -21.91
N VAL A 30 5.21 5.23 -20.86
CA VAL A 30 4.29 4.08 -20.68
C VAL A 30 3.25 4.06 -21.79
N THR A 31 2.64 5.21 -22.10
CA THR A 31 1.62 5.28 -23.15
C THR A 31 2.24 4.97 -24.52
N GLY A 32 3.41 5.55 -24.83
CA GLY A 32 4.16 5.23 -26.05
C GLY A 32 4.47 3.73 -26.14
N ALA A 33 5.02 3.14 -25.09
CA ALA A 33 5.39 1.73 -25.08
C ALA A 33 4.21 0.77 -25.30
N ILE A 34 3.00 1.15 -24.93
CA ILE A 34 1.79 0.33 -25.15
C ILE A 34 1.25 0.51 -26.58
N LEU A 35 1.32 1.73 -27.13
CA LEU A 35 0.70 2.07 -28.42
C LEU A 35 1.62 1.87 -29.62
N ASP A 36 2.96 1.87 -29.44
CA ASP A 36 3.93 1.80 -30.52
C ASP A 36 3.95 0.42 -31.20
N GLY A 37 3.51 0.42 -32.45
CA GLY A 37 3.86 -0.47 -33.60
C GLY A 37 3.79 -2.00 -33.47
N GLU A 38 3.97 -2.57 -32.28
CA GLU A 38 4.01 -4.03 -32.05
C GLU A 38 2.75 -4.59 -31.37
N LEU A 39 1.64 -3.88 -31.40
CA LEU A 39 0.40 -4.27 -30.73
C LEU A 39 0.01 -5.73 -31.09
N GLN A 40 0.13 -6.12 -32.37
CA GLN A 40 -0.18 -7.47 -32.80
C GLN A 40 0.73 -8.51 -32.14
N GLY A 41 2.02 -8.21 -31.98
CA GLY A 41 2.95 -9.10 -31.26
C GLY A 41 2.62 -9.23 -29.78
N LEU A 42 2.16 -8.15 -29.13
CA LEU A 42 1.72 -8.17 -27.75
C LEU A 42 0.44 -8.99 -27.53
N LEU A 43 -0.42 -9.06 -28.55
CA LEU A 43 -1.67 -9.83 -28.49
C LEU A 43 -1.50 -11.31 -28.79
N THR A 44 -0.50 -11.70 -29.58
CA THR A 44 -0.39 -13.06 -30.16
C THR A 44 0.67 -13.94 -29.49
N ARG A 45 1.46 -13.39 -28.54
CA ARG A 45 2.52 -14.12 -27.84
C ARG A 45 2.21 -14.24 -26.36
N TYR A 46 2.59 -15.39 -25.76
CA TYR A 46 2.62 -15.50 -24.31
C TYR A 46 3.69 -14.57 -23.72
N PRO A 47 3.44 -13.95 -22.54
CA PRO A 47 4.43 -13.15 -21.85
C PRO A 47 5.62 -14.01 -21.38
N ASP A 48 6.77 -13.37 -21.09
CA ASP A 48 7.88 -14.07 -20.45
C ASP A 48 7.47 -14.56 -19.05
N PRO A 49 7.37 -15.88 -18.81
CA PRO A 49 6.90 -16.41 -17.52
C PRO A 49 7.92 -16.20 -16.39
N MET A 50 9.16 -15.86 -16.74
CA MET A 50 10.24 -15.60 -15.76
C MET A 50 10.47 -14.11 -15.54
N TYR A 51 9.78 -13.24 -16.29
CA TYR A 51 9.87 -11.76 -16.15
C TYR A 51 11.32 -11.23 -16.18
N ARG A 52 12.20 -11.81 -17.00
CA ARG A 52 13.66 -11.63 -16.96
C ARG A 52 14.07 -10.16 -17.09
N GLU A 53 13.55 -9.47 -18.10
CA GLU A 53 13.90 -8.05 -18.31
C GLU A 53 13.34 -7.18 -17.20
N LEU A 54 12.11 -7.42 -16.75
CA LEU A 54 11.47 -6.67 -15.69
C LEU A 54 12.19 -6.85 -14.36
N ARG A 55 12.54 -8.09 -13.98
CA ARG A 55 13.32 -8.37 -12.77
C ARG A 55 14.68 -7.71 -12.79
N ARG A 56 15.39 -7.76 -13.93
CA ARG A 56 16.68 -7.09 -14.11
C ARG A 56 16.53 -5.56 -13.99
N ALA A 57 15.48 -4.97 -14.55
CA ALA A 57 15.23 -3.54 -14.41
C ALA A 57 14.88 -3.14 -12.98
N LEU A 58 14.07 -3.95 -12.28
CA LEU A 58 13.72 -3.74 -10.87
C LEU A 58 14.92 -3.88 -9.93
N SER A 59 15.84 -4.81 -10.19
CA SER A 59 17.00 -5.08 -9.33
C SER A 59 18.00 -3.90 -9.27
N ARG A 60 18.03 -3.07 -10.31
CA ARG A 60 19.01 -1.97 -10.44
C ARG A 60 18.81 -0.85 -9.43
N LYS A 61 17.57 -0.49 -9.09
CA LYS A 61 17.28 0.65 -8.20
C LYS A 61 17.61 0.38 -6.73
N PRO A 62 17.16 -0.76 -6.15
CA PRO A 62 17.52 -1.11 -4.78
C PRO A 62 18.87 -1.86 -4.67
N GLU A 63 19.55 -2.12 -5.80
CA GLU A 63 20.81 -2.91 -5.86
C GLU A 63 20.64 -4.30 -5.23
N LEU A 64 19.49 -4.96 -5.52
CA LEU A 64 19.18 -6.29 -5.03
C LEU A 64 19.42 -7.36 -6.12
N PRO A 65 19.74 -8.60 -5.74
CA PRO A 65 19.80 -9.72 -6.67
C PRO A 65 18.48 -9.91 -7.44
N GLU A 66 18.55 -10.12 -8.77
CA GLU A 66 17.37 -10.33 -9.61
C GLU A 66 16.50 -11.49 -9.11
N GLU A 67 17.12 -12.53 -8.57
CA GLU A 67 16.44 -13.71 -8.03
C GLU A 67 15.61 -13.42 -6.77
N TRP A 68 15.85 -12.30 -6.06
CA TRP A 68 15.03 -11.93 -4.91
C TRP A 68 13.71 -11.28 -5.27
N ILE A 69 13.48 -11.02 -6.55
CA ILE A 69 12.31 -10.31 -7.05
C ILE A 69 11.32 -11.29 -7.67
N LEU A 70 10.08 -11.25 -7.21
CA LEU A 70 8.92 -11.92 -7.80
C LEU A 70 7.97 -10.86 -8.37
N CYS A 71 7.57 -11.01 -9.63
CA CYS A 71 6.55 -10.15 -10.23
C CYS A 71 5.18 -10.81 -10.14
N GLY A 72 4.10 -10.01 -10.10
CA GLY A 72 2.73 -10.51 -10.02
C GLY A 72 1.71 -9.51 -10.57
N ASN A 73 0.48 -9.94 -10.71
CA ASN A 73 -0.66 -9.17 -11.20
C ASN A 73 -1.16 -8.18 -10.14
N GLY A 74 -0.29 -7.20 -9.80
CA GLY A 74 -0.45 -6.28 -8.69
C GLY A 74 -0.08 -6.89 -7.34
N ALA A 75 0.07 -6.03 -6.32
CA ALA A 75 0.40 -6.44 -4.95
C ALA A 75 -0.62 -7.43 -4.37
N SER A 76 -1.89 -7.34 -4.76
CA SER A 76 -2.95 -8.20 -4.20
C SER A 76 -2.76 -9.68 -4.53
N GLU A 77 -2.27 -10.02 -5.73
CA GLU A 77 -1.91 -11.41 -6.08
C GLU A 77 -0.74 -11.89 -5.23
N LEU A 78 0.29 -11.08 -5.09
CA LEU A 78 1.48 -11.41 -4.32
C LEU A 78 1.18 -11.60 -2.83
N LEU A 79 0.32 -10.75 -2.25
CA LEU A 79 -0.15 -10.90 -0.87
C LEU A 79 -0.93 -12.22 -0.69
N MET A 80 -1.79 -12.58 -1.63
CA MET A 80 -2.48 -13.85 -1.61
C MET A 80 -1.50 -15.01 -1.74
N ALA A 81 -0.56 -14.94 -2.68
CA ALA A 81 0.41 -16.00 -2.93
C ALA A 81 1.31 -16.26 -1.71
N VAL A 82 1.80 -15.22 -1.03
CA VAL A 82 2.64 -15.40 0.15
C VAL A 82 1.85 -15.96 1.33
N VAL A 83 0.62 -15.52 1.55
CA VAL A 83 -0.24 -16.07 2.61
C VAL A 83 -0.59 -17.54 2.35
N GLN A 84 -0.86 -17.91 1.11
CA GLN A 84 -1.08 -19.30 0.72
C GLN A 84 0.18 -20.18 0.84
N ALA A 85 1.35 -19.62 0.56
CA ALA A 85 2.63 -20.33 0.69
C ALA A 85 2.98 -20.58 2.17
N VAL A 86 2.79 -19.59 3.03
CA VAL A 86 3.11 -19.67 4.46
C VAL A 86 2.02 -20.37 5.26
N ARG A 87 0.74 -20.15 4.94
CA ARG A 87 -0.43 -20.63 5.67
C ARG A 87 -0.32 -20.40 7.18
N PRO A 88 -0.20 -19.12 7.58
CA PRO A 88 0.02 -18.81 8.99
C PRO A 88 -1.18 -19.28 9.84
N LYS A 89 -0.91 -19.83 11.00
CA LYS A 89 -1.96 -20.12 11.99
C LYS A 89 -2.45 -18.84 12.64
N ARG A 90 -1.54 -17.89 12.85
CA ARG A 90 -1.82 -16.59 13.44
C ARG A 90 -1.19 -15.47 12.62
N ALA A 91 -1.87 -14.35 12.57
CA ALA A 91 -1.31 -13.14 12.00
C ALA A 91 -1.68 -11.94 12.86
N MET A 92 -0.87 -10.88 12.80
CA MET A 92 -1.16 -9.61 13.46
C MET A 92 -1.20 -8.50 12.43
N ILE A 93 -2.16 -7.59 12.61
CA ILE A 93 -2.33 -6.39 11.80
C ILE A 93 -2.54 -5.21 12.74
N PRO A 94 -1.61 -4.22 12.80
CA PRO A 94 -1.91 -2.92 13.39
C PRO A 94 -3.01 -2.21 12.61
N VAL A 95 -4.05 -1.73 13.28
CA VAL A 95 -5.22 -1.10 12.66
C VAL A 95 -5.46 0.32 13.21
N PRO A 96 -5.90 1.27 12.36
CA PRO A 96 -6.38 1.10 10.99
C PRO A 96 -5.26 0.76 10.00
N SER A 97 -5.59 -0.10 9.01
CA SER A 97 -4.67 -0.50 7.97
C SER A 97 -5.42 -0.88 6.67
N TYR A 98 -4.68 -1.31 5.65
CA TYR A 98 -5.27 -1.76 4.40
C TYR A 98 -6.06 -3.07 4.60
N GLN A 99 -7.37 -3.01 4.34
CA GLN A 99 -8.31 -4.13 4.58
C GLN A 99 -8.01 -5.40 3.75
N GLY A 100 -7.17 -5.28 2.71
CA GLY A 100 -6.77 -6.43 1.90
C GLY A 100 -5.98 -7.49 2.67
N TYR A 101 -5.28 -7.12 3.74
CA TYR A 101 -4.53 -8.08 4.57
C TYR A 101 -5.47 -9.01 5.33
N GLU A 102 -6.52 -8.47 5.95
CA GLU A 102 -7.55 -9.25 6.63
C GLU A 102 -8.16 -10.28 5.67
N ARG A 103 -8.55 -9.83 4.47
CA ARG A 103 -9.14 -10.69 3.44
C ARG A 103 -8.27 -11.89 3.03
N VAL A 104 -6.97 -11.66 2.79
CA VAL A 104 -6.07 -12.76 2.36
C VAL A 104 -5.79 -13.74 3.49
N LEU A 105 -5.77 -13.27 4.74
CA LEU A 105 -5.60 -14.11 5.93
C LEU A 105 -6.85 -14.93 6.23
N GLU A 106 -8.04 -14.33 6.13
CA GLU A 106 -9.32 -15.05 6.25
C GLU A 106 -9.46 -16.16 5.22
N ALA A 107 -8.98 -15.92 3.97
CA ALA A 107 -9.04 -16.90 2.90
C ALA A 107 -8.27 -18.22 3.19
N VAL A 108 -7.29 -18.19 4.11
CA VAL A 108 -6.54 -19.37 4.55
C VAL A 108 -6.92 -19.85 5.94
N GLY A 109 -7.89 -19.19 6.58
CA GLY A 109 -8.37 -19.54 7.93
C GLY A 109 -7.40 -19.17 9.05
N ALA A 110 -6.54 -18.16 8.86
CA ALA A 110 -5.63 -17.67 9.89
C ALA A 110 -6.38 -16.99 11.04
N GLY A 111 -5.95 -17.22 12.27
CA GLY A 111 -6.40 -16.42 13.42
C GLY A 111 -5.77 -15.04 13.38
N ILE A 112 -6.59 -13.97 13.30
CA ILE A 112 -6.10 -12.61 13.15
C ILE A 112 -6.15 -11.89 14.50
N LEU A 113 -5.03 -11.33 14.91
CA LEU A 113 -4.88 -10.43 16.04
C LEU A 113 -4.82 -8.99 15.50
N PHE A 114 -5.59 -8.10 16.12
CA PHE A 114 -5.55 -6.68 15.78
C PHE A 114 -4.90 -5.92 16.93
N TYR A 115 -3.96 -5.02 16.55
CA TYR A 115 -3.38 -4.05 17.46
C TYR A 115 -3.94 -2.67 17.10
N GLU A 116 -4.70 -2.06 18.01
CA GLU A 116 -5.36 -0.77 17.76
C GLU A 116 -4.36 0.38 17.91
N LEU A 117 -4.12 1.11 16.81
CA LEU A 117 -3.36 2.36 16.81
C LEU A 117 -4.22 3.47 17.44
N LYS A 118 -3.59 4.31 18.24
CA LYS A 118 -4.29 5.34 19.02
C LYS A 118 -4.45 6.62 18.20
N ARG A 119 -5.67 7.17 18.18
CA ARG A 119 -5.97 8.46 17.54
C ARG A 119 -5.14 9.59 18.13
N GLU A 120 -4.99 9.61 19.45
CA GLU A 120 -4.25 10.65 20.20
C GLU A 120 -2.77 10.69 19.78
N GLN A 121 -2.27 9.60 19.20
CA GLN A 121 -0.93 9.47 18.61
C GLN A 121 -0.96 9.65 17.08
N GLY A 122 -2.06 10.15 16.51
CA GLY A 122 -2.25 10.28 15.07
C GLY A 122 -2.21 8.94 14.32
N PHE A 123 -2.65 7.86 14.96
CA PHE A 123 -2.59 6.48 14.47
C PHE A 123 -1.17 6.03 14.08
N ALA A 124 -0.14 6.58 14.74
CA ALA A 124 1.23 6.14 14.55
C ALA A 124 1.47 4.78 15.24
N LEU A 125 2.28 3.93 14.62
CA LEU A 125 2.87 2.79 15.30
C LEU A 125 4.01 3.31 16.17
N THR A 126 3.99 2.99 17.47
CA THR A 126 4.94 3.47 18.47
C THR A 126 5.66 2.30 19.16
N GLU A 127 6.63 2.61 20.01
CA GLU A 127 7.38 1.61 20.81
C GLU A 127 6.46 0.73 21.68
N ASP A 128 5.30 1.23 22.07
CA ASP A 128 4.27 0.45 22.80
C ASP A 128 3.94 -0.86 22.07
N PHE A 129 4.05 -0.90 20.75
CA PHE A 129 3.79 -2.11 19.96
C PHE A 129 4.74 -3.26 20.30
N LEU A 130 5.96 -2.97 20.64
CA LEU A 130 6.96 -3.98 21.03
C LEU A 130 6.78 -4.43 22.49
N GLU A 131 6.36 -3.52 23.36
CA GLU A 131 6.42 -3.69 24.82
C GLU A 131 5.11 -4.17 25.43
N SER A 132 3.98 -3.75 24.86
CA SER A 132 2.65 -4.04 25.43
C SER A 132 2.27 -5.53 25.30
N ALA A 133 1.42 -5.99 26.23
CA ALA A 133 0.89 -7.36 26.21
C ALA A 133 0.00 -7.64 24.99
N ASP A 134 -0.62 -6.59 24.42
CA ASP A 134 -1.47 -6.69 23.22
C ASP A 134 -0.68 -6.48 21.91
N GLY A 135 0.60 -6.13 22.00
CA GLY A 135 1.49 -5.89 20.88
C GLY A 135 2.17 -7.15 20.33
N LEU A 136 3.38 -6.97 19.79
CA LEU A 136 4.10 -8.02 19.07
C LEU A 136 4.40 -9.27 19.93
N LYS A 137 4.60 -9.11 21.23
CA LYS A 137 4.80 -10.23 22.17
C LYS A 137 3.63 -11.21 22.15
N ARG A 138 2.39 -10.73 22.05
CA ARG A 138 1.19 -11.58 21.99
C ARG A 138 1.21 -12.51 20.78
N LEU A 139 1.75 -12.05 19.64
CA LEU A 139 1.92 -12.89 18.48
C LEU A 139 2.97 -13.99 18.72
N ALA A 140 4.12 -13.65 19.29
CA ALA A 140 5.21 -14.58 19.58
C ALA A 140 4.84 -15.61 20.67
N ASP A 141 4.18 -15.19 21.75
CA ASP A 141 3.79 -16.10 22.85
C ASP A 141 2.79 -17.15 22.40
N GLY A 142 1.93 -16.82 21.45
CA GLY A 142 1.04 -17.79 20.84
C GLY A 142 1.73 -18.93 20.09
N LEU A 143 2.99 -18.79 19.71
CA LEU A 143 3.78 -19.84 19.03
C LEU A 143 4.41 -20.82 20.02
N LYS A 144 4.71 -20.39 21.25
CA LYS A 144 5.39 -21.22 22.28
C LYS A 144 4.51 -22.36 22.79
N THR A 145 3.20 -22.26 22.63
CA THR A 145 2.23 -23.26 23.10
C THR A 145 1.96 -24.39 22.10
N GLU A 146 2.55 -24.33 20.90
CA GLU A 146 2.33 -25.31 19.85
C GLU A 146 3.58 -26.17 19.64
N GLU A 147 3.39 -27.49 19.45
CA GLU A 147 4.50 -28.40 19.15
C GLU A 147 5.25 -27.95 17.88
N PRO A 148 6.59 -27.93 17.89
CA PRO A 148 7.38 -27.56 16.73
C PRO A 148 7.28 -28.65 15.67
N ARG A 149 6.30 -28.59 14.77
CA ARG A 149 6.30 -29.32 13.51
C ARG A 149 7.07 -28.52 12.47
N ALA A 150 8.07 -29.19 11.91
CA ALA A 150 9.04 -28.69 10.97
C ALA A 150 8.54 -27.62 10.00
N ALA A 151 9.33 -26.56 9.85
CA ALA A 151 9.41 -25.60 8.73
C ALA A 151 8.21 -24.69 8.40
N GLN A 152 7.17 -24.62 9.24
CA GLN A 152 6.11 -23.62 9.08
C GLN A 152 6.11 -22.71 10.30
N SER A 153 6.60 -21.46 10.12
CA SER A 153 6.37 -20.45 11.13
C SER A 153 4.86 -20.26 11.23
N GLY A 154 4.32 -20.47 12.44
CA GLY A 154 2.88 -20.31 12.66
C GLY A 154 2.40 -18.88 12.61
N ALA A 155 3.25 -17.86 12.35
CA ALA A 155 2.88 -16.45 12.48
C ALA A 155 3.36 -15.54 11.36
N MET A 156 2.53 -14.53 11.07
CA MET A 156 2.84 -13.40 10.17
C MET A 156 2.48 -12.06 10.82
N LEU A 157 3.28 -11.04 10.55
CA LEU A 157 2.98 -9.65 10.86
C LEU A 157 2.85 -8.87 9.56
N PHE A 158 1.79 -8.07 9.42
CA PHE A 158 1.59 -7.17 8.29
C PHE A 158 1.76 -5.72 8.72
N LEU A 159 2.64 -5.00 8.08
CA LEU A 159 2.85 -3.57 8.26
C LEU A 159 2.66 -2.84 6.92
N CYS A 160 1.84 -1.79 6.91
CA CYS A 160 1.69 -0.88 5.78
C CYS A 160 2.60 0.32 6.02
N ASN A 161 3.57 0.56 5.15
CA ASN A 161 4.56 1.62 5.33
C ASN A 161 4.85 2.37 4.02
N PRO A 162 4.30 3.58 3.83
CA PRO A 162 3.40 4.35 4.71
C PRO A 162 2.06 3.67 4.95
N ASN A 163 1.50 3.90 6.14
CA ASN A 163 0.21 3.34 6.52
C ASN A 163 -0.94 3.87 5.65
N ASN A 164 -1.86 3.03 5.29
CA ASN A 164 -3.12 3.39 4.64
C ASN A 164 -4.28 2.98 5.57
N PRO A 165 -5.10 3.92 6.11
CA PRO A 165 -5.49 5.19 5.45
C PRO A 165 -4.75 6.46 5.92
N VAL A 166 -3.87 6.41 6.91
CA VAL A 166 -3.31 7.60 7.56
C VAL A 166 -2.24 8.32 6.72
N GLY A 167 -1.38 7.53 6.05
CA GLY A 167 -0.28 8.06 5.24
C GLY A 167 1.03 8.24 6.00
N LYS A 168 1.09 7.84 7.29
CA LYS A 168 2.27 8.00 8.13
C LYS A 168 3.25 6.85 7.94
N CYS A 169 4.55 7.16 7.84
CA CYS A 169 5.61 6.17 7.86
C CYS A 169 5.87 5.70 9.31
N ILE A 170 6.33 4.46 9.43
CA ILE A 170 6.88 3.94 10.67
C ILE A 170 8.30 4.47 10.81
N GLU A 171 8.67 4.91 12.04
CA GLU A 171 10.03 5.39 12.30
C GLU A 171 11.04 4.28 12.00
N PRO A 172 12.14 4.57 11.26
CA PRO A 172 13.09 3.56 10.80
C PRO A 172 13.69 2.72 11.94
N GLU A 173 14.01 3.34 13.07
CA GLU A 173 14.56 2.66 14.25
C GLU A 173 13.56 1.65 14.83
N LEU A 174 12.29 2.03 14.94
CA LEU A 174 11.23 1.13 15.40
C LEU A 174 11.01 -0.02 14.42
N LEU A 175 10.99 0.29 13.12
CA LEU A 175 10.79 -0.73 12.08
C LEU A 175 11.93 -1.75 12.07
N ASN A 176 13.17 -1.30 12.27
CA ASN A 176 14.34 -2.19 12.42
C ASN A 176 14.22 -3.08 13.67
N LYS A 177 13.81 -2.54 14.84
CA LYS A 177 13.59 -3.32 16.07
C LYS A 177 12.49 -4.38 15.85
N ILE A 178 11.41 -4.02 15.14
CA ILE A 178 10.33 -4.97 14.80
C ILE A 178 10.86 -6.08 13.89
N ALA A 179 11.65 -5.74 12.87
CA ALA A 179 12.20 -6.71 11.93
C ALA A 179 13.17 -7.68 12.62
N GLU A 180 13.99 -7.18 13.54
CA GLU A 180 14.89 -8.00 14.35
C GLU A 180 14.10 -8.94 15.26
N TYR A 181 13.11 -8.43 16.00
CA TYR A 181 12.25 -9.25 16.83
C TYR A 181 11.54 -10.36 16.02
N CYS A 182 11.03 -10.03 14.81
CA CYS A 182 10.41 -11.01 13.93
C CYS A 182 11.40 -12.08 13.48
N ARG A 183 12.64 -11.68 13.14
CA ARG A 183 13.72 -12.61 12.76
C ARG A 183 14.05 -13.58 13.90
N GLU A 184 14.24 -13.09 15.11
CA GLU A 184 14.57 -13.89 16.29
C GLU A 184 13.47 -14.87 16.70
N ASN A 185 12.19 -14.48 16.49
CA ASN A 185 11.03 -15.30 16.84
C ASN A 185 10.44 -16.06 15.63
N HIS A 186 11.15 -16.10 14.48
CA HIS A 186 10.72 -16.79 13.26
C HIS A 186 9.33 -16.36 12.76
N ILE A 187 8.99 -15.07 12.90
CA ILE A 187 7.74 -14.47 12.43
C ILE A 187 7.99 -13.90 11.03
N PHE A 188 7.19 -14.26 10.04
CA PHE A 188 7.24 -13.61 8.72
C PHE A 188 6.72 -12.19 8.81
N LEU A 189 7.55 -11.22 8.46
CA LEU A 189 7.23 -9.81 8.43
C LEU A 189 6.96 -9.38 6.99
N VAL A 190 5.70 -9.04 6.70
CA VAL A 190 5.30 -8.43 5.42
C VAL A 190 5.24 -6.92 5.60
N VAL A 191 6.07 -6.19 4.88
CA VAL A 191 6.06 -4.73 4.81
C VAL A 191 5.54 -4.32 3.43
N ASP A 192 4.36 -3.71 3.41
CA ASP A 192 3.76 -3.17 2.19
C ASP A 192 4.28 -1.75 1.95
N GLU A 193 5.17 -1.62 0.96
CA GLU A 193 5.82 -0.38 0.57
C GLU A 193 5.22 0.24 -0.71
N CYS A 194 3.97 -0.11 -1.08
CA CYS A 194 3.35 0.36 -2.33
C CYS A 194 3.30 1.88 -2.53
N TYR A 195 3.50 2.67 -1.48
CA TYR A 195 3.59 4.14 -1.54
C TYR A 195 4.99 4.67 -1.26
N MET A 196 5.94 3.82 -0.89
CA MET A 196 7.24 4.23 -0.37
C MET A 196 8.03 5.08 -1.37
N ASP A 197 8.02 4.72 -2.65
CA ASP A 197 8.76 5.45 -3.68
C ASP A 197 8.26 6.89 -3.90
N LEU A 198 7.07 7.25 -3.38
CA LEU A 198 6.50 8.61 -3.42
C LEU A 198 6.78 9.43 -2.14
N VAL A 199 7.38 8.81 -1.14
CA VAL A 199 7.67 9.47 0.16
C VAL A 199 9.01 10.22 0.08
N PRO A 200 9.13 11.38 0.75
CA PRO A 200 10.43 12.00 0.98
C PRO A 200 11.37 11.05 1.72
N ASP A 201 12.63 11.02 1.31
CA ASP A 201 13.67 10.19 1.91
C ASP A 201 13.35 8.67 1.95
N ALA A 202 12.61 8.19 0.93
CA ALA A 202 12.18 6.81 0.78
C ALA A 202 13.32 5.78 1.00
N ARG A 203 14.56 6.14 0.62
CA ARG A 203 15.72 5.26 0.72
C ARG A 203 16.09 4.91 2.17
N HIS A 204 15.87 5.81 3.11
CA HIS A 204 16.12 5.58 4.54
C HIS A 204 14.95 4.89 5.24
N LYS A 205 13.73 5.10 4.75
CA LYS A 205 12.50 4.56 5.35
C LYS A 205 12.12 3.17 4.84
N SER A 206 12.70 2.75 3.71
CA SER A 206 12.45 1.43 3.11
C SER A 206 13.28 0.35 3.78
N MET A 207 12.68 -0.83 3.96
CA MET A 207 13.32 -2.03 4.50
C MET A 207 14.12 -2.83 3.47
N ARG A 208 14.24 -2.37 2.22
CA ARG A 208 14.91 -3.12 1.14
C ARG A 208 16.35 -3.52 1.49
N ARG A 209 17.07 -2.71 2.26
CA ARG A 209 18.44 -2.99 2.70
C ARG A 209 18.55 -4.13 3.72
N ALA A 210 17.50 -4.33 4.53
CA ALA A 210 17.48 -5.36 5.56
C ALA A 210 17.20 -6.78 5.00
N LEU A 211 16.81 -6.89 3.71
CA LEU A 211 16.50 -8.19 3.08
C LEU A 211 17.67 -9.17 3.10
N ALA A 212 18.90 -8.69 2.98
CA ALA A 212 20.09 -9.54 2.97
C ALA A 212 20.30 -10.30 4.29
N GLU A 213 19.91 -9.69 5.40
CA GLU A 213 20.17 -10.20 6.75
C GLU A 213 18.93 -10.85 7.39
N ASN A 214 17.74 -10.68 6.76
CA ASN A 214 16.50 -11.17 7.34
C ASN A 214 15.69 -12.06 6.36
N PRO A 215 15.82 -13.40 6.44
CA PRO A 215 15.08 -14.32 5.57
C PRO A 215 13.56 -14.38 5.83
N TYR A 216 13.09 -13.78 6.92
CA TYR A 216 11.66 -13.68 7.27
C TYR A 216 11.04 -12.36 6.78
N LEU A 217 11.84 -11.43 6.26
CA LEU A 217 11.35 -10.16 5.73
C LEU A 217 10.85 -10.33 4.29
N ILE A 218 9.67 -9.81 4.05
CA ILE A 218 8.97 -9.80 2.76
C ILE A 218 8.54 -8.36 2.49
N ILE A 219 8.98 -7.77 1.38
CA ILE A 219 8.56 -6.43 0.99
C ILE A 219 7.68 -6.55 -0.25
N VAL A 220 6.51 -5.91 -0.20
CA VAL A 220 5.56 -5.85 -1.32
C VAL A 220 5.49 -4.44 -1.86
N ASP A 221 5.51 -4.29 -3.18
CA ASP A 221 5.40 -3.00 -3.84
C ASP A 221 4.59 -3.12 -5.15
N ALA A 222 4.16 -1.98 -5.71
CA ALA A 222 3.36 -1.97 -6.92
C ALA A 222 3.54 -0.71 -7.75
N PHE A 223 3.51 -0.89 -9.06
CA PHE A 223 3.47 0.21 -10.04
C PHE A 223 2.18 1.02 -9.98
N THR A 224 1.12 0.41 -9.45
CA THR A 224 -0.24 0.97 -9.33
C THR A 224 -0.26 2.38 -8.81
N LYS A 225 0.50 2.65 -7.75
CA LYS A 225 0.48 3.91 -7.00
C LYS A 225 1.57 4.85 -7.46
N THR A 226 2.79 4.35 -7.46
CA THR A 226 3.99 5.09 -7.81
C THR A 226 3.95 5.66 -9.22
N TYR A 227 3.50 4.86 -10.18
CA TYR A 227 3.42 5.25 -11.59
C TYR A 227 1.98 5.51 -12.08
N ALA A 228 1.02 5.66 -11.15
CA ALA A 228 -0.39 5.93 -11.47
C ALA A 228 -0.98 5.01 -12.55
N MET A 229 -0.67 3.71 -12.50
CA MET A 229 -1.09 2.70 -13.49
C MET A 229 -2.00 1.60 -12.90
N PRO A 230 -3.15 1.94 -12.26
CA PRO A 230 -3.99 0.95 -11.60
C PRO A 230 -4.57 -0.09 -12.58
N GLY A 231 -4.87 0.30 -13.83
CA GLY A 231 -5.42 -0.58 -14.85
C GLY A 231 -4.42 -1.60 -15.41
N ILE A 232 -3.12 -1.35 -15.28
CA ILE A 232 -2.05 -2.23 -15.80
C ILE A 232 -1.88 -3.48 -14.94
N ARG A 233 -2.21 -3.43 -13.65
CA ARG A 233 -2.12 -4.56 -12.73
C ARG A 233 -0.72 -5.16 -12.63
N LEU A 234 0.27 -4.35 -12.21
CA LEU A 234 1.65 -4.78 -12.03
C LEU A 234 2.12 -4.49 -10.61
N GLY A 235 2.70 -5.51 -9.96
CA GLY A 235 3.35 -5.42 -8.66
C GLY A 235 4.57 -6.32 -8.59
N TYR A 236 5.35 -6.19 -7.53
CA TYR A 236 6.48 -7.05 -7.26
C TYR A 236 6.68 -7.24 -5.76
N MET A 237 7.33 -8.34 -5.42
CA MET A 237 7.69 -8.73 -4.07
C MET A 237 9.18 -8.97 -4.01
N MET A 238 9.81 -8.58 -2.92
CA MET A 238 11.23 -8.76 -2.67
C MET A 238 11.42 -9.58 -1.41
N LEU A 239 12.20 -10.66 -1.49
CA LEU A 239 12.55 -11.53 -0.36
C LEU A 239 13.83 -12.33 -0.65
N SER A 240 14.68 -12.51 0.37
CA SER A 240 15.97 -13.19 0.21
C SER A 240 15.88 -14.71 0.31
N SER A 241 14.94 -15.27 1.08
CA SER A 241 14.78 -16.72 1.27
C SER A 241 14.41 -17.44 -0.03
N ALA A 242 15.29 -18.32 -0.51
CA ALA A 242 15.08 -19.09 -1.74
C ALA A 242 13.90 -20.07 -1.62
N ASP A 243 13.75 -20.70 -0.46
CA ASP A 243 12.67 -21.66 -0.23
C ASP A 243 11.32 -20.98 -0.20
N LEU A 244 11.22 -19.82 0.49
CA LEU A 244 9.98 -19.04 0.52
C LEU A 244 9.64 -18.52 -0.89
N ARG A 245 10.62 -18.02 -1.66
CA ARG A 245 10.38 -17.59 -3.04
C ARG A 245 9.78 -18.70 -3.89
N ARG A 246 10.37 -19.90 -3.81
CA ARG A 246 9.85 -21.08 -4.54
C ARG A 246 8.42 -21.42 -4.11
N ALA A 247 8.16 -21.41 -2.79
CA ALA A 247 6.83 -21.67 -2.26
C ALA A 247 5.80 -20.65 -2.74
N VAL A 248 6.15 -19.35 -2.79
CA VAL A 248 5.29 -18.28 -3.30
C VAL A 248 5.05 -18.44 -4.81
N GLN A 249 6.09 -18.72 -5.60
CA GLN A 249 5.95 -18.94 -7.04
C GLN A 249 4.97 -20.08 -7.36
N MET A 250 4.96 -21.14 -6.57
CA MET A 250 4.02 -22.27 -6.73
C MET A 250 2.56 -21.88 -6.47
N GLN A 251 2.30 -20.73 -5.85
CA GLN A 251 0.94 -20.22 -5.63
C GLN A 251 0.51 -19.19 -6.69
N GLN A 252 1.42 -18.77 -7.56
CA GLN A 252 1.10 -17.84 -8.63
C GLN A 252 0.60 -18.58 -9.89
N PRO A 253 -0.46 -18.08 -10.55
CA PRO A 253 -0.83 -18.57 -11.87
C PRO A 253 0.31 -18.35 -12.88
N GLU A 254 0.50 -19.31 -13.78
CA GLU A 254 1.42 -19.11 -14.90
C GLU A 254 0.96 -17.92 -15.76
N TRP A 255 1.93 -17.14 -16.27
CA TRP A 255 1.69 -15.96 -17.11
C TRP A 255 0.77 -14.89 -16.48
N SER A 256 0.75 -14.78 -15.16
CA SER A 256 -0.15 -13.85 -14.45
C SER A 256 0.06 -12.37 -14.84
N VAL A 257 1.28 -11.99 -15.22
CA VAL A 257 1.61 -10.63 -15.66
C VAL A 257 1.61 -10.56 -17.20
N SER A 258 0.66 -9.84 -17.75
CA SER A 258 0.47 -9.71 -19.20
C SER A 258 1.67 -9.05 -19.90
N MET A 259 1.79 -9.23 -21.23
CA MET A 259 2.78 -8.52 -22.05
C MET A 259 2.68 -7.00 -21.93
N PHE A 260 1.44 -6.48 -21.87
CA PHE A 260 1.20 -5.05 -21.67
C PHE A 260 1.74 -4.57 -20.34
N ALA A 261 1.54 -5.34 -19.26
CA ALA A 261 2.03 -4.99 -17.94
C ALA A 261 3.55 -5.03 -17.86
N GLN A 262 4.20 -6.05 -18.44
CA GLN A 262 5.66 -6.13 -18.49
C GLN A 262 6.26 -4.96 -19.26
N ARG A 263 5.71 -4.62 -20.42
CA ARG A 263 6.18 -3.51 -21.25
C ARG A 263 5.97 -2.15 -20.59
N ALA A 264 4.78 -1.93 -20.00
CA ALA A 264 4.48 -0.72 -19.24
C ALA A 264 5.43 -0.56 -18.04
N GLY A 265 5.71 -1.65 -17.33
CA GLY A 265 6.65 -1.65 -16.20
C GLY A 265 8.07 -1.27 -16.62
N LEU A 266 8.58 -1.83 -17.71
CA LEU A 266 9.89 -1.49 -18.26
C LEU A 266 9.99 -0.01 -18.67
N ALA A 267 8.97 0.51 -19.34
CA ALA A 267 8.90 1.92 -19.72
C ALA A 267 8.87 2.83 -18.49
N ALA A 268 8.05 2.50 -17.49
CA ALA A 268 7.95 3.26 -16.24
C ALA A 268 9.29 3.30 -15.49
N LEU A 269 9.99 2.17 -15.39
CA LEU A 269 11.31 2.09 -14.75
C LEU A 269 12.39 2.86 -15.51
N GLY A 270 12.24 3.01 -16.83
CA GLY A 270 13.12 3.79 -17.70
C GLY A 270 12.83 5.29 -17.70
N SER A 271 11.72 5.75 -17.13
CA SER A 271 11.34 7.17 -17.11
C SER A 271 12.21 7.94 -16.12
N GLU A 272 13.26 8.58 -16.66
CA GLU A 272 14.19 9.38 -15.86
C GLU A 272 13.48 10.62 -15.30
N GLY A 273 13.80 10.98 -14.04
CA GLY A 273 13.23 12.15 -13.37
C GLY A 273 11.82 11.96 -12.79
N TYR A 274 11.02 11.02 -13.31
CA TYR A 274 9.63 10.86 -12.90
C TYR A 274 9.43 10.76 -11.38
N LEU A 275 10.20 9.93 -10.68
CA LEU A 275 10.07 9.79 -9.22
C LEU A 275 10.42 11.08 -8.47
N HIS A 276 11.36 11.85 -8.98
CA HIS A 276 11.71 13.15 -8.40
C HIS A 276 10.55 14.14 -8.54
N GLU A 277 10.01 14.28 -9.74
CA GLU A 277 8.85 15.14 -10.01
C GLU A 277 7.62 14.71 -9.21
N ALA A 278 7.34 13.40 -9.15
CA ALA A 278 6.22 12.85 -8.40
C ALA A 278 6.32 13.17 -6.91
N ARG A 279 7.52 13.02 -6.29
CA ARG A 279 7.74 13.39 -4.88
C ARG A 279 7.57 14.88 -4.62
N GLN A 280 8.06 15.72 -5.53
CA GLN A 280 7.86 17.17 -5.43
C GLN A 280 6.38 17.53 -5.49
N ALA A 281 5.66 16.95 -6.45
CA ALA A 281 4.21 17.17 -6.56
C ALA A 281 3.45 16.66 -5.33
N VAL A 282 3.76 15.44 -4.85
CA VAL A 282 3.15 14.91 -3.60
C VAL A 282 3.37 15.85 -2.44
N ARG A 283 4.59 16.37 -2.26
CA ARG A 283 4.91 17.31 -1.18
C ARG A 283 4.10 18.60 -1.30
N ALA A 284 4.14 19.23 -2.46
CA ALA A 284 3.47 20.53 -2.68
C ALA A 284 1.95 20.41 -2.53
N GLU A 285 1.35 19.39 -3.16
CA GLU A 285 -0.10 19.20 -3.11
C GLU A 285 -0.58 18.77 -1.73
N ARG A 286 0.22 17.97 -1.00
CA ARG A 286 -0.09 17.60 0.36
C ARG A 286 -0.08 18.83 1.30
N GLU A 287 0.94 19.68 1.19
CA GLU A 287 1.06 20.91 1.96
C GLU A 287 -0.17 21.80 1.74
N TYR A 288 -0.50 22.08 0.49
CA TYR A 288 -1.68 22.85 0.10
C TYR A 288 -2.99 22.26 0.67
N VAL A 289 -3.25 20.97 0.44
CA VAL A 289 -4.50 20.32 0.85
C VAL A 289 -4.61 20.27 2.38
N CYS A 290 -3.53 19.96 3.10
CA CYS A 290 -3.54 19.92 4.56
C CYS A 290 -3.78 21.31 5.17
N GLU A 291 -3.18 22.37 4.62
CA GLU A 291 -3.38 23.74 5.05
C GLU A 291 -4.84 24.16 4.85
N ARG A 292 -5.39 23.97 3.66
CA ARG A 292 -6.79 24.30 3.36
C ARG A 292 -7.80 23.57 4.27
N LEU A 293 -7.60 22.27 4.51
CA LEU A 293 -8.47 21.50 5.41
C LEU A 293 -8.41 22.01 6.86
N ARG A 294 -7.21 22.38 7.34
CA ARG A 294 -7.04 22.97 8.69
C ARG A 294 -7.70 24.34 8.81
N GLU A 295 -7.56 25.21 7.80
CA GLU A 295 -8.25 26.51 7.75
C GLU A 295 -9.77 26.36 7.82
N MET A 296 -10.33 25.30 7.23
CA MET A 296 -11.74 24.95 7.32
C MET A 296 -12.13 24.26 8.65
N GLY A 297 -11.22 24.21 9.64
CA GLY A 297 -11.47 23.67 10.98
C GLY A 297 -11.49 22.13 11.06
N MET A 298 -10.95 21.43 10.09
CA MET A 298 -10.87 19.96 10.11
C MET A 298 -9.61 19.48 10.84
N GLU A 299 -9.73 18.35 11.53
CA GLU A 299 -8.57 17.66 12.09
C GLU A 299 -7.89 16.84 10.99
N VAL A 300 -6.66 17.19 10.65
CA VAL A 300 -5.86 16.53 9.61
C VAL A 300 -4.79 15.68 10.26
N PHE A 301 -4.73 14.39 9.87
CA PHE A 301 -3.70 13.46 10.34
C PHE A 301 -2.42 13.61 9.51
N ASP A 302 -1.29 13.76 10.21
CA ASP A 302 0.00 13.90 9.55
C ASP A 302 0.43 12.60 8.85
N GLY A 303 1.04 12.76 7.70
CA GLY A 303 1.53 11.65 6.89
C GLY A 303 2.40 12.13 5.73
N GLU A 304 2.89 11.20 4.91
CA GLU A 304 3.83 11.46 3.83
C GLU A 304 3.39 10.85 2.49
N ALA A 305 2.36 10.02 2.51
CA ALA A 305 1.83 9.33 1.35
C ALA A 305 1.05 10.28 0.41
N PRO A 306 0.76 9.89 -0.85
CA PRO A 306 0.04 10.71 -1.82
C PRO A 306 -1.47 10.79 -1.53
N PHE A 307 -1.84 10.90 -0.26
CA PHE A 307 -3.21 11.08 0.21
C PHE A 307 -3.22 11.70 1.60
N VAL A 308 -4.37 12.27 1.98
CA VAL A 308 -4.59 12.90 3.27
C VAL A 308 -5.78 12.25 3.96
N MET A 309 -5.61 11.82 5.22
CA MET A 309 -6.71 11.44 6.10
C MET A 309 -7.07 12.61 7.01
N PHE A 310 -8.38 12.84 7.19
CA PHE A 310 -8.88 13.90 8.05
C PHE A 310 -10.23 13.53 8.69
N PHE A 311 -10.57 14.22 9.75
CA PHE A 311 -11.87 14.12 10.43
C PHE A 311 -12.68 15.39 10.23
N SER A 312 -13.97 15.24 9.93
CA SER A 312 -14.94 16.33 9.81
C SER A 312 -16.21 16.00 10.59
N ARG A 313 -16.74 16.97 11.31
CA ARG A 313 -18.06 16.86 11.95
C ARG A 313 -19.20 16.90 10.93
N LYS A 314 -18.98 17.51 9.77
CA LYS A 314 -19.96 17.56 8.69
C LYS A 314 -19.82 16.34 7.79
N GLU A 315 -20.95 15.80 7.37
CA GLU A 315 -21.01 14.77 6.36
C GLU A 315 -20.61 15.34 5.00
N LEU A 316 -19.59 14.78 4.35
CA LEU A 316 -19.04 15.27 3.09
C LEU A 316 -19.21 14.28 1.94
N TYR A 317 -19.30 12.98 2.21
CA TYR A 317 -19.28 11.94 1.18
C TYR A 317 -20.50 12.01 0.25
N GLY A 318 -21.71 12.08 0.81
CA GLY A 318 -22.94 12.14 0.03
C GLY A 318 -23.05 13.41 -0.82
N PRO A 319 -22.94 14.62 -0.21
CA PRO A 319 -23.02 15.89 -0.93
C PRO A 319 -21.94 16.04 -2.02
N LEU A 320 -20.70 15.63 -1.77
CA LEU A 320 -19.64 15.65 -2.80
C LEU A 320 -19.93 14.69 -3.94
N LYS A 321 -20.42 13.49 -3.62
CA LYS A 321 -20.78 12.48 -4.62
C LYS A 321 -21.91 12.98 -5.53
N GLU A 322 -22.93 13.64 -5.00
CA GLU A 322 -24.01 14.27 -5.77
C GLU A 322 -23.49 15.34 -6.74
N LYS A 323 -22.40 16.02 -6.36
CA LYS A 323 -21.69 17.02 -7.17
C LYS A 323 -20.62 16.42 -8.09
N GLY A 324 -20.57 15.08 -8.24
CA GLY A 324 -19.64 14.37 -9.14
C GLY A 324 -18.24 14.17 -8.59
N ILE A 325 -18.03 14.34 -7.27
CA ILE A 325 -16.72 14.17 -6.62
C ILE A 325 -16.77 12.99 -5.67
N LEU A 326 -15.93 11.98 -5.91
CA LEU A 326 -15.83 10.80 -5.08
C LEU A 326 -14.64 10.90 -4.12
N ILE A 327 -14.90 10.86 -2.81
CA ILE A 327 -13.87 10.74 -1.76
C ILE A 327 -13.99 9.38 -1.06
N ARG A 328 -13.02 9.01 -0.22
CA ARG A 328 -13.10 7.76 0.56
C ARG A 328 -13.61 8.04 1.97
N ARG A 329 -14.73 7.44 2.34
CA ARG A 329 -15.20 7.37 3.72
C ARG A 329 -14.46 6.26 4.45
N CYS A 330 -13.90 6.55 5.63
CA CYS A 330 -13.04 5.63 6.38
C CYS A 330 -13.72 5.06 7.63
N ASP A 331 -14.91 5.46 7.99
CA ASP A 331 -15.65 5.03 9.20
C ASP A 331 -15.82 3.49 9.31
N GLY A 332 -15.83 2.79 8.17
CA GLY A 332 -15.92 1.33 8.13
C GLY A 332 -14.58 0.60 8.15
N ILE A 333 -13.48 1.31 8.31
CA ILE A 333 -12.15 0.71 8.43
C ILE A 333 -11.93 0.31 9.90
N ARG A 334 -11.54 -0.94 10.15
CA ARG A 334 -11.21 -1.41 11.50
C ARG A 334 -10.15 -0.53 12.14
N GLY A 335 -10.32 -0.17 13.40
CA GLY A 335 -9.45 0.74 14.14
C GLY A 335 -9.77 2.23 13.93
N VAL A 336 -10.63 2.57 12.96
CA VAL A 336 -11.25 3.89 12.85
C VAL A 336 -12.61 3.79 13.53
N ARG A 337 -12.68 4.19 14.80
CA ARG A 337 -13.95 4.21 15.54
C ARG A 337 -14.75 5.43 15.08
N GLY A 338 -15.82 5.14 14.36
CA GLY A 338 -16.57 6.17 13.64
C GLY A 338 -17.58 6.91 14.48
N SER A 339 -18.11 7.83 13.85
CA SER A 339 -19.18 8.81 13.89
C SER A 339 -20.18 8.81 15.05
N SER A 340 -20.53 7.68 15.65
CA SER A 340 -21.59 7.64 16.68
C SER A 340 -21.15 8.17 18.06
N GLU A 341 -19.86 8.06 18.40
CA GLU A 341 -19.33 8.49 19.69
C GLU A 341 -18.75 9.92 19.62
N GLU A 342 -18.23 10.34 18.46
CA GLU A 342 -17.53 11.64 18.30
C GLU A 342 -18.31 12.67 17.48
N GLY A 343 -19.44 12.27 16.86
CA GLY A 343 -20.31 13.17 16.10
C GLY A 343 -19.68 13.66 14.79
N GLY A 344 -18.94 12.81 14.07
CA GLY A 344 -18.30 13.16 12.81
C GLY A 344 -17.84 11.96 12.00
N HIS A 345 -17.09 12.20 10.94
CA HIS A 345 -16.69 11.20 9.96
C HIS A 345 -15.21 11.31 9.60
N TYR A 346 -14.59 10.17 9.37
CA TYR A 346 -13.23 10.10 8.85
C TYR A 346 -13.24 9.94 7.34
N TYR A 347 -12.43 10.74 6.68
CA TYR A 347 -12.29 10.73 5.23
C TYR A 347 -10.83 10.58 4.83
N ARG A 348 -10.61 10.03 3.64
CA ARG A 348 -9.32 10.03 2.97
C ARG A 348 -9.51 10.52 1.55
N ILE A 349 -8.64 11.43 1.11
CA ILE A 349 -8.58 11.94 -0.26
C ILE A 349 -7.20 11.69 -0.83
N GLY A 350 -7.13 11.14 -2.05
CA GLY A 350 -5.91 11.04 -2.82
C GLY A 350 -5.51 12.42 -3.35
N LEU A 351 -4.21 12.70 -3.41
CA LEU A 351 -3.72 13.92 -4.05
C LEU A 351 -3.82 13.80 -5.57
N ARG A 352 -4.21 14.91 -6.22
CA ARG A 352 -4.37 14.99 -7.67
C ARG A 352 -3.64 16.22 -8.20
N SER A 353 -3.90 16.62 -9.45
CA SER A 353 -3.36 17.87 -9.99
C SER A 353 -3.78 19.06 -9.12
N HIS A 354 -2.98 20.12 -9.11
CA HIS A 354 -3.26 21.33 -8.33
C HIS A 354 -4.65 21.90 -8.63
N GLU A 355 -5.04 21.96 -9.91
CA GLU A 355 -6.34 22.44 -10.34
C GLU A 355 -7.49 21.59 -9.75
N GLU A 356 -7.36 20.27 -9.80
CA GLU A 356 -8.37 19.36 -9.23
C GLU A 356 -8.45 19.49 -7.70
N ASN A 357 -7.30 19.64 -7.02
CA ASN A 357 -7.25 19.86 -5.57
C ASN A 357 -7.92 21.18 -5.18
N ILE A 358 -7.68 22.27 -5.91
CA ILE A 358 -8.37 23.56 -5.71
C ILE A 358 -9.88 23.38 -5.87
N ARG A 359 -10.33 22.67 -6.91
CA ARG A 359 -11.75 22.41 -7.13
C ARG A 359 -12.39 21.65 -5.96
N LEU A 360 -11.71 20.62 -5.44
CA LEU A 360 -12.19 19.88 -4.26
C LEU A 360 -12.28 20.79 -3.03
N MET A 361 -11.22 21.55 -2.72
CA MET A 361 -11.20 22.42 -1.52
C MET A 361 -12.30 23.46 -1.56
N ARG A 362 -12.50 24.12 -2.70
CA ARG A 362 -13.63 25.07 -2.90
C ARG A 362 -14.99 24.40 -2.68
N MET A 363 -15.18 23.20 -3.20
CA MET A 363 -16.45 22.48 -3.04
C MET A 363 -16.73 22.10 -1.58
N ILE A 364 -15.68 21.71 -0.84
CA ILE A 364 -15.80 21.43 0.60
C ILE A 364 -16.18 22.72 1.36
N GLU A 365 -15.52 23.84 1.07
CA GLU A 365 -15.81 25.16 1.68
C GLU A 365 -17.26 25.58 1.47
N GLU A 366 -17.75 25.50 0.22
CA GLU A 366 -19.16 25.77 -0.12
C GLU A 366 -20.16 24.88 0.65
N LEU A 367 -19.79 23.62 0.92
CA LEU A 367 -20.62 22.73 1.72
C LEU A 367 -20.61 23.08 3.21
N LEU A 368 -19.53 23.64 3.73
CA LEU A 368 -19.44 24.05 5.13
C LEU A 368 -20.25 25.31 5.42
N ASP A 369 -20.36 26.21 4.44
CA ASP A 369 -21.12 27.47 4.54
C ASP A 369 -22.66 27.28 4.48
N GLN A 370 -23.13 26.11 4.02
CA GLN A 370 -24.54 25.70 3.99
C GLN A 370 -25.00 25.07 5.33
#